data_1df8b49669f1a74505ba6a1a89a01d50
#
_entry.id   1df8b49669f1a74505ba6a1a89a01d50
#
_cell.length_a   1.000
_cell.length_b   1.000
_cell.length_c   1.000
_cell.angle_alpha   90.00
_cell.angle_beta   90.00
_cell.angle_gamma   90.00
#
_symmetry.space_group_name_H-M   'P 1'
#
loop_
_entity.id
_entity.type
_entity.pdbx_description
1 polymer ?
#
loop_
_entity_poly.entity_id
_entity_poly.type
_entity_poly.pdbx_seq_one_letter_code
_entity_poly.pdbx_strand_id
1 'polypeptide(L)'
;MGFITENFLLRTKAARHLYREYAADQPILDYHCHLSAKEIADNHRFRDLTEIWLEGDHYKWRAMRANGVPERYCTGNAKPYEKFLAWARTVPDTLRNPLYHWTHLELKRYFGIDKLLDENSAEEIWNRANELLAQDDLSVQGILEKFRVIAVCTTDDPVHSLKHHERIKNAGIATAVFPTFRPDRALHIENPSSFNDWTDQLGAAANTNIARFNDFLDALRKRHQDFHDHGCRLSDHGLQQCYVDPCTEAEASATFDKVRSGQKPEPGEVMKFASFLMLLFGHLDAEKGWTKQLHLGAYRNANTRALKTLGRDTGFDAIGDWPQADALARYLDRLDHDNRLPKIVVYNVNPTDNYVFATVAGSFQDGSIPGKVQFGSGWWFLDQKEGMEWQMNALSNCGLLSRFIGMVTDSRSFMSHPRHEYFRRVLCNLIGNEVEAGELPDDDELVGTMIRNICFENAARLLELPIPEQSGIAVSSTR
;
A
#
# COMPACT_ATOMS: atom_id res chain seq x y z
N MET A 1 -29.59 -13.72 12.42
CA MET A 1 -28.20 -14.12 12.16
C MET A 1 -27.53 -12.93 11.46
N GLY A 2 -26.39 -12.43 11.96
CA GLY A 2 -25.72 -11.28 11.38
C GLY A 2 -25.23 -11.56 9.96
N PHE A 3 -25.01 -10.51 9.15
CA PHE A 3 -24.52 -10.64 7.77
C PHE A 3 -23.06 -11.19 7.74
N ILE A 4 -22.19 -10.65 8.56
CA ILE A 4 -20.80 -11.12 8.70
C ILE A 4 -20.78 -12.29 9.68
N THR A 5 -20.90 -13.51 9.16
CA THR A 5 -20.84 -14.75 9.96
C THR A 5 -19.40 -15.26 10.08
N GLU A 6 -19.18 -16.27 10.94
CA GLU A 6 -17.90 -16.97 11.04
C GLU A 6 -17.45 -17.60 9.70
N ASN A 7 -18.42 -17.96 8.85
CA ASN A 7 -18.16 -18.53 7.53
C ASN A 7 -18.26 -17.50 6.39
N PHE A 8 -18.27 -16.19 6.71
CA PHE A 8 -18.29 -15.14 5.71
C PHE A 8 -17.20 -15.37 4.63
N LEU A 9 -17.58 -15.39 3.36
CA LEU A 9 -16.79 -15.72 2.16
C LEU A 9 -16.26 -17.17 2.07
N LEU A 10 -16.39 -18.01 3.08
CA LEU A 10 -15.85 -19.38 3.14
C LEU A 10 -16.94 -20.41 2.75
N ARG A 11 -16.95 -20.87 1.52
CA ARG A 11 -18.03 -21.69 0.96
C ARG A 11 -17.94 -23.17 1.33
N THR A 12 -16.71 -23.75 1.26
CA THR A 12 -16.49 -25.19 1.43
C THR A 12 -16.00 -25.53 2.85
N LYS A 13 -15.97 -26.82 3.19
CA LYS A 13 -15.40 -27.30 4.44
C LYS A 13 -13.88 -27.08 4.48
N ALA A 14 -13.19 -27.39 3.39
CA ALA A 14 -11.77 -27.15 3.25
C ALA A 14 -11.42 -25.65 3.41
N ALA A 15 -12.18 -24.73 2.77
CA ALA A 15 -11.98 -23.30 2.94
C ALA A 15 -12.08 -22.82 4.40
N ARG A 16 -13.07 -23.34 5.14
CA ARG A 16 -13.28 -23.02 6.56
C ARG A 16 -12.15 -23.56 7.42
N HIS A 17 -11.71 -24.79 7.15
CA HIS A 17 -10.60 -25.42 7.83
C HIS A 17 -9.29 -24.65 7.59
N LEU A 18 -8.91 -24.42 6.35
CA LEU A 18 -7.72 -23.67 5.99
C LEU A 18 -7.69 -22.26 6.64
N TYR A 19 -8.83 -21.57 6.66
CA TYR A 19 -8.91 -20.28 7.29
C TYR A 19 -8.67 -20.35 8.80
N ARG A 20 -9.37 -21.25 9.51
CA ARG A 20 -9.33 -21.33 10.97
C ARG A 20 -7.98 -21.79 11.50
N GLU A 21 -7.40 -22.82 10.86
CA GLU A 21 -6.18 -23.47 11.36
C GLU A 21 -4.90 -22.77 10.88
N TYR A 22 -4.92 -22.10 9.69
CA TYR A 22 -3.68 -21.63 9.07
C TYR A 22 -3.64 -20.13 8.78
N ALA A 23 -4.78 -19.44 8.64
CA ALA A 23 -4.82 -18.05 8.24
C ALA A 23 -5.29 -17.07 9.33
N ALA A 24 -6.32 -17.42 10.10
CA ALA A 24 -7.00 -16.49 11.00
C ALA A 24 -6.05 -15.89 12.05
N ASP A 25 -5.18 -16.73 12.61
CA ASP A 25 -4.28 -16.36 13.69
C ASP A 25 -2.92 -15.83 13.24
N GLN A 26 -2.69 -15.67 11.94
CA GLN A 26 -1.46 -15.05 11.47
C GLN A 26 -1.40 -13.57 11.88
N PRO A 27 -0.25 -13.07 12.32
CA PRO A 27 -0.10 -11.65 12.63
C PRO A 27 -0.19 -10.82 11.34
N ILE A 28 -0.33 -9.50 11.47
CA ILE A 28 -0.34 -8.58 10.35
C ILE A 28 1.04 -7.92 10.22
N LEU A 29 1.63 -8.05 9.03
CA LEU A 29 2.74 -7.26 8.56
C LEU A 29 2.25 -6.44 7.38
N ASP A 30 1.92 -5.17 7.63
CA ASP A 30 1.42 -4.26 6.59
C ASP A 30 2.57 -3.46 6.00
N TYR A 31 3.26 -4.07 5.03
CA TYR A 31 4.51 -3.54 4.47
C TYR A 31 4.31 -2.40 3.47
N HIS A 32 3.07 -1.95 3.24
CA HIS A 32 2.77 -0.72 2.52
C HIS A 32 1.45 -0.12 3.00
N CYS A 33 1.53 1.03 3.63
CA CYS A 33 0.38 1.82 4.04
C CYS A 33 0.69 3.33 4.02
N HIS A 34 -0.35 4.14 4.22
CA HIS A 34 -0.25 5.59 4.36
C HIS A 34 -0.67 6.07 5.76
N LEU A 35 -0.56 5.19 6.76
CA LEU A 35 -0.87 5.54 8.15
C LEU A 35 0.07 6.64 8.64
N SER A 36 -0.45 7.54 9.47
CA SER A 36 0.31 8.65 10.03
C SER A 36 1.22 8.18 11.16
N ALA A 37 2.54 8.20 10.94
CA ALA A 37 3.52 7.93 12.01
C ALA A 37 3.35 8.89 13.19
N LYS A 38 2.85 10.13 12.96
CA LYS A 38 2.55 11.09 14.02
C LYS A 38 1.40 10.59 14.91
N GLU A 39 0.30 10.11 14.32
CA GLU A 39 -0.86 9.62 15.08
C GLU A 39 -0.49 8.35 15.87
N ILE A 40 0.36 7.48 15.32
CA ILE A 40 0.90 6.32 16.05
C ILE A 40 1.76 6.78 17.24
N ALA A 41 2.70 7.73 17.02
CA ALA A 41 3.58 8.25 18.07
C ALA A 41 2.83 8.98 19.19
N ASP A 42 1.75 9.68 18.84
CA ASP A 42 0.92 10.43 19.77
C ASP A 42 -0.16 9.57 20.44
N ASN A 43 -0.31 8.31 20.04
CA ASN A 43 -1.40 7.42 20.42
C ASN A 43 -2.76 8.10 20.27
N HIS A 44 -3.01 8.63 19.07
CA HIS A 44 -4.17 9.45 18.78
C HIS A 44 -5.48 8.75 19.16
N ARG A 45 -6.44 9.53 19.68
CA ARG A 45 -7.81 9.10 19.98
C ARG A 45 -8.75 9.82 19.05
N PHE A 46 -9.52 9.08 18.30
CA PHE A 46 -10.47 9.63 17.36
C PHE A 46 -11.67 10.24 18.11
N ARG A 47 -12.09 11.41 17.67
CA ARG A 47 -13.19 12.18 18.26
C ARG A 47 -14.54 11.50 18.01
N ASP A 48 -14.68 10.92 16.82
CA ASP A 48 -15.91 10.30 16.36
C ASP A 48 -15.68 9.36 15.17
N LEU A 49 -16.74 8.63 14.81
CA LEU A 49 -16.70 7.66 13.72
C LEU A 49 -16.44 8.30 12.34
N THR A 50 -16.77 9.57 12.13
CA THR A 50 -16.48 10.26 10.87
C THR A 50 -14.97 10.49 10.71
N GLU A 51 -14.29 10.91 11.77
CA GLU A 51 -12.84 11.13 11.74
C GLU A 51 -12.08 9.86 11.38
N ILE A 52 -12.34 8.75 12.08
CA ILE A 52 -11.59 7.52 11.82
C ILE A 52 -11.98 6.82 10.53
N TRP A 53 -13.21 7.03 10.04
CA TRP A 53 -13.79 6.17 9.00
C TRP A 53 -14.03 6.85 7.66
N LEU A 54 -14.32 8.16 7.64
CA LEU A 54 -14.68 8.90 6.42
C LEU A 54 -13.63 9.94 6.02
N GLU A 55 -12.86 10.48 6.96
CA GLU A 55 -11.85 11.46 6.64
C GLU A 55 -10.69 10.79 5.86
N GLY A 56 -10.41 11.32 4.67
CA GLY A 56 -9.38 10.77 3.79
C GLY A 56 -9.77 9.52 2.98
N ASP A 57 -10.99 8.99 3.16
CA ASP A 57 -11.43 7.78 2.43
C ASP A 57 -12.04 8.15 1.07
N HIS A 58 -11.20 8.19 0.06
CA HIS A 58 -11.60 8.52 -1.31
C HIS A 58 -12.47 7.43 -1.98
N TYR A 59 -12.52 6.20 -1.49
CA TYR A 59 -13.44 5.14 -1.95
C TYR A 59 -14.88 5.44 -1.51
N LYS A 60 -15.08 5.76 -0.22
CA LYS A 60 -16.42 6.10 0.31
C LYS A 60 -16.94 7.38 -0.33
N TRP A 61 -16.11 8.43 -0.46
CA TRP A 61 -16.51 9.66 -1.15
C TRP A 61 -16.92 9.43 -2.61
N ARG A 62 -16.22 8.54 -3.32
CA ARG A 62 -16.57 8.16 -4.69
C ARG A 62 -17.96 7.50 -4.75
N ALA A 63 -18.25 6.57 -3.85
CA ALA A 63 -19.55 5.93 -3.75
C ALA A 63 -20.67 6.91 -3.38
N MET A 64 -20.43 7.78 -2.39
CA MET A 64 -21.38 8.81 -1.98
C MET A 64 -21.73 9.74 -3.15
N ARG A 65 -20.75 10.22 -3.91
CA ARG A 65 -21.00 11.05 -5.11
C ARG A 65 -21.78 10.30 -6.18
N ALA A 66 -21.45 9.02 -6.42
CA ALA A 66 -22.19 8.18 -7.36
C ALA A 66 -23.66 8.04 -6.94
N ASN A 67 -23.94 8.07 -5.62
CA ASN A 67 -25.28 8.03 -5.05
C ASN A 67 -25.94 9.43 -4.93
N GLY A 68 -25.39 10.47 -5.58
CA GLY A 68 -25.96 11.81 -5.61
C GLY A 68 -25.76 12.63 -4.33
N VAL A 69 -24.86 12.22 -3.43
CA VAL A 69 -24.58 12.95 -2.19
C VAL A 69 -23.79 14.22 -2.50
N PRO A 70 -24.25 15.40 -2.06
CA PRO A 70 -23.54 16.67 -2.27
C PRO A 70 -22.16 16.69 -1.62
N GLU A 71 -21.20 17.39 -2.27
CA GLU A 71 -19.79 17.46 -1.86
C GLU A 71 -19.57 17.93 -0.42
N ARG A 72 -20.47 18.77 0.11
CA ARG A 72 -20.39 19.23 1.50
C ARG A 72 -20.37 18.08 2.54
N TYR A 73 -20.94 16.92 2.18
CA TYR A 73 -20.95 15.72 3.04
C TYR A 73 -19.78 14.76 2.76
N CYS A 74 -19.08 14.94 1.64
CA CYS A 74 -17.89 14.16 1.30
C CYS A 74 -16.64 14.84 1.89
N THR A 75 -16.06 15.79 1.17
CA THR A 75 -14.87 16.53 1.59
C THR A 75 -15.15 17.90 2.21
N GLY A 76 -16.39 18.38 2.14
CA GLY A 76 -16.77 19.71 2.61
C GLY A 76 -16.98 19.81 4.12
N ASN A 77 -17.70 20.85 4.56
CA ASN A 77 -17.77 21.31 5.94
C ASN A 77 -19.04 20.91 6.70
N ALA A 78 -19.78 19.88 6.25
CA ALA A 78 -20.91 19.34 7.01
C ALA A 78 -20.44 18.81 8.38
N LYS A 79 -21.33 18.82 9.36
CA LYS A 79 -21.02 18.28 10.71
C LYS A 79 -20.71 16.79 10.64
N PRO A 80 -19.87 16.26 11.54
CA PRO A 80 -19.47 14.85 11.53
C PRO A 80 -20.63 13.87 11.42
N TYR A 81 -21.65 14.00 12.26
CA TYR A 81 -22.83 13.13 12.21
C TYR A 81 -23.60 13.25 10.87
N GLU A 82 -23.68 14.44 10.28
CA GLU A 82 -24.35 14.63 8.98
C GLU A 82 -23.59 13.90 7.85
N LYS A 83 -22.25 13.91 7.88
CA LYS A 83 -21.40 13.15 6.95
C LYS A 83 -21.60 11.64 7.13
N PHE A 84 -21.59 11.18 8.39
CA PHE A 84 -21.84 9.78 8.70
C PHE A 84 -23.24 9.33 8.27
N LEU A 85 -24.28 10.13 8.53
CA LEU A 85 -25.64 9.83 8.09
C LEU A 85 -25.77 9.76 6.56
N ALA A 86 -25.08 10.65 5.84
CA ALA A 86 -25.03 10.60 4.38
C ALA A 86 -24.33 9.31 3.87
N TRP A 87 -23.28 8.85 4.56
CA TRP A 87 -22.68 7.54 4.30
C TRP A 87 -23.63 6.39 4.62
N ALA A 88 -24.28 6.42 5.79
CA ALA A 88 -25.24 5.40 6.20
C ALA A 88 -26.38 5.22 5.19
N ARG A 89 -26.91 6.34 4.65
CA ARG A 89 -27.89 6.32 3.55
C ARG A 89 -27.35 5.75 2.26
N THR A 90 -26.05 5.86 2.02
CA THR A 90 -25.39 5.34 0.80
C THR A 90 -25.12 3.84 0.89
N VAL A 91 -24.86 3.31 2.09
CA VAL A 91 -24.44 1.92 2.28
C VAL A 91 -25.38 0.88 1.63
N PRO A 92 -26.73 0.97 1.75
CA PRO A 92 -27.61 0.02 1.08
C PRO A 92 -27.45 -0.04 -0.43
N ASP A 93 -27.08 1.07 -1.08
CA ASP A 93 -26.86 1.16 -2.52
C ASP A 93 -25.47 0.63 -2.94
N THR A 94 -24.61 0.30 -1.97
CA THR A 94 -23.30 -0.32 -2.24
C THR A 94 -23.34 -1.85 -2.35
N LEU A 95 -24.54 -2.48 -2.43
CA LEU A 95 -24.64 -3.92 -2.67
C LEU A 95 -23.83 -4.34 -3.91
N ARG A 96 -23.03 -5.43 -3.79
CA ARG A 96 -22.00 -5.89 -4.72
C ARG A 96 -20.74 -4.99 -4.84
N ASN A 97 -20.74 -3.78 -4.32
CA ASN A 97 -19.50 -3.03 -4.17
C ASN A 97 -18.73 -3.54 -2.92
N PRO A 98 -17.40 -3.64 -2.95
CA PRO A 98 -16.62 -4.09 -1.78
C PRO A 98 -16.88 -3.29 -0.51
N LEU A 99 -17.26 -2.02 -0.63
CA LEU A 99 -17.58 -1.16 0.50
C LEU A 99 -18.73 -1.72 1.38
N TYR A 100 -19.66 -2.49 0.81
CA TYR A 100 -20.70 -3.16 1.60
C TYR A 100 -20.11 -4.22 2.54
N HIS A 101 -19.17 -5.02 2.03
CA HIS A 101 -18.46 -6.02 2.83
C HIS A 101 -17.57 -5.36 3.89
N TRP A 102 -16.75 -4.40 3.48
CA TRP A 102 -15.77 -3.76 4.35
C TRP A 102 -16.47 -2.98 5.47
N THR A 103 -17.51 -2.19 5.14
CA THR A 103 -18.32 -1.46 6.13
C THR A 103 -18.81 -2.36 7.27
N HIS A 104 -19.43 -3.49 6.93
CA HIS A 104 -20.00 -4.39 7.94
C HIS A 104 -18.93 -5.25 8.64
N LEU A 105 -17.84 -5.58 7.96
CA LEU A 105 -16.71 -6.26 8.57
C LEU A 105 -16.00 -5.34 9.59
N GLU A 106 -15.79 -4.08 9.24
CA GLU A 106 -15.22 -3.06 10.11
C GLU A 106 -16.12 -2.82 11.33
N LEU A 107 -17.43 -2.60 11.16
CA LEU A 107 -18.40 -2.45 12.26
C LEU A 107 -18.34 -3.64 13.21
N LYS A 108 -18.27 -4.85 12.69
CA LYS A 108 -18.20 -6.07 13.50
C LYS A 108 -16.89 -6.19 14.26
N ARG A 109 -15.74 -5.97 13.60
CA ARG A 109 -14.41 -6.23 14.18
C ARG A 109 -13.98 -5.16 15.18
N TYR A 110 -14.30 -3.90 14.93
CA TYR A 110 -13.95 -2.82 15.85
C TYR A 110 -14.96 -2.69 17.00
N PHE A 111 -16.24 -2.75 16.67
CA PHE A 111 -17.31 -2.35 17.58
C PHE A 111 -18.25 -3.48 18.02
N GLY A 112 -18.09 -4.69 17.50
CA GLY A 112 -19.00 -5.81 17.79
C GLY A 112 -20.42 -5.60 17.26
N ILE A 113 -20.61 -4.73 16.25
CA ILE A 113 -21.90 -4.38 15.70
C ILE A 113 -22.24 -5.31 14.54
N ASP A 114 -23.31 -6.11 14.69
CA ASP A 114 -23.84 -7.02 13.66
C ASP A 114 -25.00 -6.41 12.86
N LYS A 115 -25.49 -5.25 13.27
CA LYS A 115 -26.60 -4.56 12.62
C LYS A 115 -26.15 -3.98 11.29
N LEU A 116 -26.99 -4.12 10.26
CA LEU A 116 -26.71 -3.49 8.96
C LEU A 116 -26.81 -1.97 9.10
N LEU A 117 -25.90 -1.26 8.44
CA LEU A 117 -25.88 0.19 8.43
C LEU A 117 -26.81 0.71 7.33
N ASP A 118 -27.80 1.48 7.76
CA ASP A 118 -28.73 2.25 6.94
C ASP A 118 -29.16 3.53 7.68
N GLU A 119 -30.06 4.29 7.10
CA GLU A 119 -30.60 5.51 7.73
C GLU A 119 -31.27 5.24 9.09
N ASN A 120 -31.97 4.10 9.23
CA ASN A 120 -32.71 3.78 10.44
C ASN A 120 -31.81 3.30 11.58
N SER A 121 -30.69 2.67 11.25
CA SER A 121 -29.72 2.17 12.23
C SER A 121 -28.62 3.17 12.56
N ALA A 122 -28.49 4.24 11.78
CA ALA A 122 -27.36 5.18 11.83
C ALA A 122 -27.14 5.79 13.21
N GLU A 123 -28.19 6.28 13.88
CA GLU A 123 -28.05 6.94 15.18
C GLU A 123 -27.58 5.96 16.27
N GLU A 124 -28.15 4.76 16.32
CA GLU A 124 -27.73 3.72 17.27
C GLU A 124 -26.27 3.32 17.05
N ILE A 125 -25.89 3.09 15.79
CA ILE A 125 -24.51 2.70 15.42
C ILE A 125 -23.53 3.83 15.74
N TRP A 126 -23.88 5.08 15.41
CA TRP A 126 -23.08 6.25 15.74
C TRP A 126 -22.81 6.37 17.24
N ASN A 127 -23.86 6.32 18.05
CA ASN A 127 -23.73 6.44 19.49
C ASN A 127 -22.87 5.31 20.06
N ARG A 128 -23.18 4.07 19.69
CA ARG A 128 -22.43 2.89 20.17
C ARG A 128 -20.97 2.89 19.75
N ALA A 129 -20.68 3.20 18.51
CA ALA A 129 -19.31 3.23 18.02
C ALA A 129 -18.49 4.34 18.70
N ASN A 130 -19.06 5.53 18.90
CA ASN A 130 -18.38 6.63 19.58
C ASN A 130 -18.13 6.36 21.08
N GLU A 131 -19.03 5.67 21.75
CA GLU A 131 -18.78 5.19 23.13
C GLU A 131 -17.56 4.27 23.19
N LEU A 132 -17.40 3.39 22.21
CA LEU A 132 -16.29 2.46 22.13
C LEU A 132 -14.99 3.16 21.70
N LEU A 133 -15.04 4.11 20.76
CA LEU A 133 -13.87 4.91 20.34
C LEU A 133 -13.25 5.70 21.50
N ALA A 134 -14.00 6.00 22.54
CA ALA A 134 -13.49 6.65 23.75
C ALA A 134 -12.67 5.71 24.64
N GLN A 135 -12.68 4.40 24.38
CA GLN A 135 -11.93 3.40 25.17
C GLN A 135 -10.48 3.30 24.72
N ASP A 136 -9.60 2.82 25.59
CA ASP A 136 -8.16 2.71 25.34
C ASP A 136 -7.82 1.73 24.21
N ASP A 137 -8.58 0.65 24.08
CA ASP A 137 -8.39 -0.40 23.07
C ASP A 137 -8.72 0.05 21.64
N LEU A 138 -9.31 1.24 21.47
CA LEU A 138 -9.55 1.88 20.19
C LEU A 138 -8.79 3.21 20.02
N SER A 139 -7.79 3.48 20.86
CA SER A 139 -6.72 4.40 20.49
C SER A 139 -5.88 3.82 19.35
N VAL A 140 -5.09 4.62 18.66
CA VAL A 140 -4.28 4.14 17.52
C VAL A 140 -3.41 2.95 17.89
N GLN A 141 -2.70 3.01 19.03
CA GLN A 141 -1.86 1.89 19.48
C GLN A 141 -2.70 0.69 19.93
N GLY A 142 -3.83 0.93 20.60
CA GLY A 142 -4.78 -0.12 20.98
C GLY A 142 -5.35 -0.86 19.76
N ILE A 143 -5.67 -0.14 18.69
CA ILE A 143 -6.09 -0.73 17.42
C ILE A 143 -5.00 -1.63 16.83
N LEU A 144 -3.75 -1.17 16.76
CA LEU A 144 -2.63 -1.96 16.22
C LEU A 144 -2.41 -3.25 17.04
N GLU A 145 -2.51 -3.17 18.36
CA GLU A 145 -2.42 -4.32 19.24
C GLU A 145 -3.61 -5.28 19.06
N LYS A 146 -4.84 -4.77 19.06
CA LYS A 146 -6.09 -5.54 18.87
C LYS A 146 -6.06 -6.39 17.60
N PHE A 147 -5.51 -5.86 16.51
CA PHE A 147 -5.37 -6.57 15.24
C PHE A 147 -4.06 -7.33 15.09
N ARG A 148 -3.24 -7.38 16.14
CA ARG A 148 -1.93 -8.05 16.15
C ARG A 148 -1.06 -7.60 14.98
N VAL A 149 -1.01 -6.28 14.77
CA VAL A 149 -0.15 -5.66 13.77
C VAL A 149 1.26 -5.60 14.33
N ILE A 150 2.16 -6.42 13.82
CA ILE A 150 3.55 -6.49 14.31
C ILE A 150 4.44 -5.44 13.68
N ALA A 151 4.17 -5.08 12.44
CA ALA A 151 4.88 -4.02 11.77
C ALA A 151 3.99 -3.33 10.72
N VAL A 152 4.21 -2.02 10.55
CA VAL A 152 3.69 -1.22 9.44
C VAL A 152 4.83 -0.46 8.78
N CYS A 153 4.79 -0.36 7.44
CA CYS A 153 5.68 0.49 6.68
C CYS A 153 4.87 1.67 6.13
N THR A 154 5.16 2.86 6.62
CA THR A 154 4.54 4.11 6.18
C THR A 154 5.11 4.55 4.83
N THR A 155 4.56 5.58 4.22
CA THR A 155 5.03 6.12 2.94
C THR A 155 5.56 7.53 3.15
N ASP A 156 6.87 7.74 2.96
CA ASP A 156 7.55 8.96 3.36
C ASP A 156 8.39 9.58 2.24
N ASP A 157 8.22 10.89 2.05
CA ASP A 157 9.05 11.68 1.13
C ASP A 157 10.47 11.87 1.73
N PRO A 158 11.55 11.87 0.92
CA PRO A 158 12.91 12.14 1.38
C PRO A 158 13.08 13.39 2.24
N VAL A 159 12.23 14.39 2.07
CA VAL A 159 12.28 15.64 2.87
C VAL A 159 11.62 15.51 4.25
N HIS A 160 10.89 14.44 4.50
CA HIS A 160 10.19 14.26 5.77
C HIS A 160 11.20 14.06 6.93
N SER A 161 10.89 14.69 8.04
CA SER A 161 11.59 14.40 9.30
C SER A 161 11.09 13.05 9.85
N LEU A 162 12.00 12.13 10.11
CA LEU A 162 11.69 10.80 10.65
C LEU A 162 11.52 10.80 12.18
N LYS A 163 11.37 11.96 12.81
CA LYS A 163 11.26 12.13 14.28
C LYS A 163 10.15 11.32 14.94
N HIS A 164 9.06 11.06 14.21
CA HIS A 164 7.95 10.27 14.76
C HIS A 164 8.29 8.78 14.77
N HIS A 165 8.99 8.28 13.74
CA HIS A 165 9.51 6.92 13.71
C HIS A 165 10.52 6.70 14.83
N GLU A 166 11.41 7.67 15.07
CA GLU A 166 12.35 7.64 16.19
C GLU A 166 11.64 7.64 17.55
N ARG A 167 10.61 8.48 17.73
CA ARG A 167 9.79 8.47 18.97
C ARG A 167 9.12 7.13 19.21
N ILE A 168 8.53 6.51 18.18
CA ILE A 168 7.88 5.20 18.27
C ILE A 168 8.89 4.14 18.68
N LYS A 169 10.05 4.09 18.03
CA LYS A 169 11.14 3.17 18.35
C LYS A 169 11.59 3.30 19.79
N ASN A 170 11.80 4.53 20.26
CA ASN A 170 12.25 4.81 21.62
C ASN A 170 11.18 4.57 22.69
N ALA A 171 9.90 4.65 22.34
CA ALA A 171 8.78 4.36 23.24
C ALA A 171 8.56 2.87 23.47
N GLY A 172 9.16 1.98 22.69
CA GLY A 172 9.02 0.53 22.83
C GLY A 172 7.60 0.03 22.56
N ILE A 173 6.90 0.64 21.63
CA ILE A 173 5.55 0.23 21.21
C ILE A 173 5.65 -1.16 20.58
N ALA A 174 4.66 -2.03 20.84
CA ALA A 174 4.65 -3.42 20.38
C ALA A 174 4.70 -3.54 18.85
N THR A 175 4.01 -2.63 18.13
CA THR A 175 4.06 -2.56 16.67
C THR A 175 5.30 -1.80 16.21
N ALA A 176 6.15 -2.43 15.41
CA ALA A 176 7.26 -1.73 14.75
C ALA A 176 6.75 -0.83 13.62
N VAL A 177 7.30 0.37 13.49
CA VAL A 177 6.92 1.32 12.44
C VAL A 177 8.15 1.77 11.69
N PHE A 178 8.20 1.45 10.40
CA PHE A 178 9.33 1.76 9.53
C PHE A 178 8.91 2.77 8.45
N PRO A 179 9.77 3.73 8.09
CA PRO A 179 9.52 4.56 6.92
C PRO A 179 9.76 3.77 5.64
N THR A 180 9.04 4.09 4.57
CA THR A 180 9.34 3.65 3.20
C THR A 180 9.77 4.85 2.38
N PHE A 181 10.89 4.74 1.68
CA PHE A 181 11.49 5.82 0.90
C PHE A 181 10.73 6.02 -0.42
N ARG A 182 9.97 7.13 -0.53
CA ARG A 182 9.18 7.47 -1.74
C ARG A 182 9.64 8.79 -2.37
N PRO A 183 10.64 8.76 -3.26
CA PRO A 183 11.25 9.95 -3.84
C PRO A 183 10.55 10.46 -5.10
N ASP A 184 9.27 10.18 -5.33
CA ASP A 184 8.57 10.53 -6.57
C ASP A 184 8.62 12.02 -6.91
N ARG A 185 8.66 12.91 -5.90
CA ARG A 185 8.79 14.35 -6.15
C ARG A 185 10.11 14.74 -6.81
N ALA A 186 11.16 13.93 -6.65
CA ALA A 186 12.42 14.13 -7.36
C ALA A 186 12.29 13.93 -8.88
N LEU A 187 11.31 13.13 -9.32
CA LEU A 187 11.07 12.82 -10.72
C LEU A 187 10.28 13.92 -11.46
N HIS A 188 9.56 14.76 -10.70
CA HIS A 188 8.60 15.74 -11.24
C HIS A 188 9.22 17.13 -11.42
N ILE A 189 9.96 17.30 -12.52
CA ILE A 189 10.67 18.54 -12.87
C ILE A 189 9.90 19.44 -13.82
N GLU A 190 8.67 19.07 -14.24
CA GLU A 190 7.84 19.79 -15.21
C GLU A 190 7.46 21.20 -14.74
N ASN A 191 7.42 21.39 -13.42
CA ASN A 191 7.18 22.68 -12.79
C ASN A 191 8.43 23.11 -12.00
N PRO A 192 9.26 24.00 -12.58
CA PRO A 192 10.51 24.44 -11.96
C PRO A 192 10.33 25.04 -10.56
N SER A 193 9.28 25.83 -10.32
CA SER A 193 9.04 26.41 -8.98
C SER A 193 8.83 25.31 -7.93
N SER A 194 7.93 24.36 -8.20
CA SER A 194 7.63 23.27 -7.27
C SER A 194 8.83 22.34 -7.04
N PHE A 195 9.59 22.05 -8.10
CA PHE A 195 10.81 21.26 -7.99
C PHE A 195 11.91 21.96 -7.19
N ASN A 196 12.11 23.25 -7.43
CA ASN A 196 13.11 24.03 -6.71
C ASN A 196 12.79 24.16 -5.22
N ASP A 197 11.52 24.44 -4.88
CA ASP A 197 11.06 24.49 -3.49
C ASP A 197 11.29 23.13 -2.79
N TRP A 198 11.03 22.03 -3.48
CA TRP A 198 11.28 20.68 -2.94
C TRP A 198 12.77 20.37 -2.83
N THR A 199 13.58 20.77 -3.81
CA THR A 199 15.05 20.61 -3.78
C THR A 199 15.68 21.35 -2.61
N ASP A 200 15.19 22.56 -2.31
CA ASP A 200 15.65 23.33 -1.15
C ASP A 200 15.27 22.67 0.19
N GLN A 201 14.05 22.08 0.27
CA GLN A 201 13.63 21.24 1.40
C GLN A 201 14.53 19.99 1.55
N LEU A 202 14.89 19.34 0.43
CA LEU A 202 15.81 18.20 0.42
C LEU A 202 17.18 18.60 0.97
N GLY A 203 17.70 19.75 0.53
CA GLY A 203 18.95 20.33 1.04
C GLY A 203 18.92 20.55 2.55
N ALA A 204 17.83 21.13 3.05
CA ALA A 204 17.64 21.33 4.48
C ALA A 204 17.56 19.99 5.25
N ALA A 205 16.79 19.01 4.75
CA ALA A 205 16.66 17.70 5.37
C ALA A 205 17.98 16.90 5.37
N ALA A 206 18.78 17.03 4.30
CA ALA A 206 20.09 16.40 4.18
C ALA A 206 21.22 17.21 4.84
N ASN A 207 20.95 18.40 5.34
CA ASN A 207 21.98 19.36 5.79
C ASN A 207 23.09 19.56 4.74
N THR A 208 22.68 19.85 3.49
CA THR A 208 23.55 19.97 2.31
C THR A 208 23.10 21.17 1.49
N ASN A 209 24.05 21.99 1.04
CA ASN A 209 23.75 23.05 0.08
C ASN A 209 23.72 22.45 -1.34
N ILE A 210 22.55 22.44 -1.96
CA ILE A 210 22.36 21.87 -3.31
C ILE A 210 22.50 22.98 -4.36
N ALA A 211 23.75 23.21 -4.77
CA ALA A 211 24.07 24.19 -5.81
C ALA A 211 24.18 23.54 -7.22
N ARG A 212 24.63 22.31 -7.29
CA ARG A 212 24.88 21.55 -8.53
C ARG A 212 24.20 20.21 -8.50
N PHE A 213 24.10 19.54 -9.66
CA PHE A 213 23.47 18.24 -9.78
C PHE A 213 24.12 17.18 -8.86
N ASN A 214 25.45 17.16 -8.72
CA ASN A 214 26.11 16.22 -7.83
C ASN A 214 25.72 16.45 -6.35
N ASP A 215 25.55 17.68 -5.92
CA ASP A 215 25.09 17.97 -4.56
C ASP A 215 23.66 17.43 -4.34
N PHE A 216 22.82 17.48 -5.37
CA PHE A 216 21.47 16.91 -5.37
C PHE A 216 21.50 15.39 -5.25
N LEU A 217 22.34 14.70 -6.04
CA LEU A 217 22.51 13.26 -5.95
C LEU A 217 23.04 12.83 -4.57
N ASP A 218 24.00 13.57 -4.02
CA ASP A 218 24.56 13.30 -2.68
C ASP A 218 23.53 13.51 -1.57
N ALA A 219 22.68 14.52 -1.69
CA ALA A 219 21.59 14.74 -0.76
C ALA A 219 20.58 13.56 -0.80
N LEU A 220 20.24 13.06 -1.98
CA LEU A 220 19.37 11.89 -2.13
C LEU A 220 20.00 10.62 -1.53
N ARG A 221 21.30 10.37 -1.79
CA ARG A 221 22.04 9.24 -1.19
C ARG A 221 22.06 9.33 0.33
N LYS A 222 22.30 10.53 0.87
CA LYS A 222 22.31 10.75 2.31
C LYS A 222 20.94 10.49 2.92
N ARG A 223 19.85 11.00 2.30
CA ARG A 223 18.51 10.73 2.81
C ARG A 223 18.15 9.24 2.71
N HIS A 224 18.57 8.54 1.65
CA HIS A 224 18.39 7.09 1.56
C HIS A 224 19.13 6.35 2.70
N GLN A 225 20.34 6.79 3.07
CA GLN A 225 21.06 6.26 4.23
C GLN A 225 20.34 6.58 5.55
N ASP A 226 19.86 7.83 5.73
CA ASP A 226 19.12 8.22 6.93
C ASP A 226 17.86 7.35 7.12
N PHE A 227 17.14 7.03 6.04
CA PHE A 227 16.01 6.10 6.08
C PHE A 227 16.45 4.69 6.47
N HIS A 228 17.56 4.20 5.92
CA HIS A 228 18.11 2.89 6.27
C HIS A 228 18.42 2.79 7.77
N ASP A 229 19.00 3.81 8.36
CA ASP A 229 19.36 3.88 9.78
C ASP A 229 18.12 3.91 10.69
N HIS A 230 16.99 4.40 10.16
CA HIS A 230 15.68 4.34 10.80
C HIS A 230 14.93 3.01 10.57
N GLY A 231 15.60 2.02 9.99
CA GLY A 231 15.03 0.67 9.79
C GLY A 231 14.31 0.47 8.47
N CYS A 232 14.33 1.45 7.57
CA CYS A 232 13.77 1.30 6.22
C CYS A 232 14.43 0.14 5.46
N ARG A 233 13.60 -0.67 4.79
CA ARG A 233 14.03 -1.76 3.89
C ARG A 233 13.25 -1.74 2.58
N LEU A 234 12.48 -0.69 2.36
CA LEU A 234 11.55 -0.57 1.24
C LEU A 234 11.68 0.80 0.58
N SER A 235 11.67 0.83 -0.74
CA SER A 235 11.34 2.02 -1.52
C SER A 235 9.99 1.85 -2.20
N ASP A 236 9.37 2.95 -2.62
CA ASP A 236 8.07 2.94 -3.27
C ASP A 236 7.98 4.02 -4.35
N HIS A 237 7.29 3.72 -5.44
CA HIS A 237 7.00 4.64 -6.52
C HIS A 237 5.56 4.45 -7.03
N GLY A 238 4.87 5.57 -7.32
CA GLY A 238 3.54 5.59 -7.93
C GLY A 238 3.59 6.23 -9.31
N LEU A 239 3.72 5.43 -10.38
CA LEU A 239 3.99 5.86 -11.73
C LEU A 239 2.88 5.46 -12.71
N GLN A 240 2.76 6.17 -13.83
CA GLN A 240 1.94 5.73 -14.94
C GLN A 240 2.53 4.48 -15.59
N GLN A 241 3.82 4.50 -15.84
CA GLN A 241 4.66 3.41 -16.33
C GLN A 241 6.11 3.66 -15.90
N CYS A 242 6.99 2.67 -15.99
CA CYS A 242 8.41 2.87 -15.70
C CYS A 242 9.06 3.84 -16.67
N TYR A 243 9.99 4.67 -16.18
CA TYR A 243 10.81 5.55 -16.99
C TYR A 243 12.05 4.79 -17.46
N VAL A 244 12.29 4.76 -18.79
CA VAL A 244 13.33 3.90 -19.40
C VAL A 244 14.12 4.57 -20.52
N ASP A 245 13.98 5.87 -20.70
CA ASP A 245 14.70 6.61 -21.73
C ASP A 245 16.21 6.64 -21.42
N PRO A 246 17.08 6.38 -22.40
CA PRO A 246 18.52 6.52 -22.21
C PRO A 246 18.86 7.96 -21.80
N CYS A 247 19.63 8.09 -20.72
CA CYS A 247 20.05 9.39 -20.21
C CYS A 247 21.45 9.26 -19.61
N THR A 248 22.37 10.10 -20.06
CA THR A 248 23.69 10.25 -19.45
C THR A 248 23.64 11.19 -18.25
N GLU A 249 24.60 11.09 -17.34
CA GLU A 249 24.74 12.01 -16.21
C GLU A 249 24.87 13.47 -16.67
N ALA A 250 25.58 13.70 -17.78
CA ALA A 250 25.73 15.05 -18.35
C ALA A 250 24.39 15.63 -18.85
N GLU A 251 23.53 14.82 -19.49
CA GLU A 251 22.19 15.23 -19.91
C GLU A 251 21.30 15.52 -18.68
N ALA A 252 21.35 14.66 -17.68
CA ALA A 252 20.59 14.86 -16.43
C ALA A 252 21.05 16.13 -15.70
N SER A 253 22.36 16.38 -15.61
CA SER A 253 22.94 17.59 -15.03
C SER A 253 22.49 18.85 -15.77
N ALA A 254 22.55 18.85 -17.09
CA ALA A 254 22.12 19.99 -17.90
C ALA A 254 20.62 20.30 -17.70
N THR A 255 19.79 19.27 -17.62
CA THR A 255 18.36 19.42 -17.33
C THR A 255 18.12 19.96 -15.92
N PHE A 256 18.85 19.46 -14.92
CA PHE A 256 18.80 19.97 -13.54
C PHE A 256 19.15 21.46 -13.49
N ASP A 257 20.27 21.87 -14.09
CA ASP A 257 20.72 23.27 -14.09
C ASP A 257 19.72 24.19 -14.77
N LYS A 258 19.10 23.73 -15.90
CA LYS A 258 18.02 24.43 -16.59
C LYS A 258 16.82 24.67 -15.68
N VAL A 259 16.37 23.64 -14.96
CA VAL A 259 15.22 23.71 -14.04
C VAL A 259 15.56 24.54 -12.80
N ARG A 260 16.77 24.41 -12.25
CA ARG A 260 17.23 25.24 -11.12
C ARG A 260 17.29 26.73 -11.47
N SER A 261 17.56 27.08 -12.73
CA SER A 261 17.49 28.48 -13.20
C SER A 261 16.06 28.98 -13.43
N GLY A 262 15.02 28.16 -13.18
CA GLY A 262 13.61 28.52 -13.35
C GLY A 262 13.07 28.26 -14.77
N GLN A 263 13.85 27.66 -15.68
CA GLN A 263 13.44 27.36 -17.04
C GLN A 263 12.69 26.02 -17.11
N LYS A 264 11.63 25.96 -17.91
CA LYS A 264 10.89 24.71 -18.12
C LYS A 264 11.69 23.73 -18.96
N PRO A 265 11.75 22.45 -18.55
CA PRO A 265 12.31 21.40 -19.39
C PRO A 265 11.34 21.03 -20.52
N GLU A 266 11.90 20.46 -21.61
CA GLU A 266 11.10 19.84 -22.66
C GLU A 266 10.60 18.46 -22.19
N PRO A 267 9.48 17.94 -22.74
CA PRO A 267 8.95 16.63 -22.33
C PRO A 267 9.96 15.50 -22.40
N GLY A 268 10.83 15.47 -23.43
CA GLY A 268 11.90 14.48 -23.54
C GLY A 268 13.00 14.62 -22.47
N GLU A 269 13.31 15.84 -22.03
CA GLU A 269 14.23 16.08 -20.92
C GLU A 269 13.65 15.56 -19.59
N VAL A 270 12.33 15.74 -19.37
CA VAL A 270 11.63 15.21 -18.19
C VAL A 270 11.75 13.70 -18.13
N MET A 271 11.43 13.01 -19.23
CA MET A 271 11.49 11.54 -19.31
C MET A 271 12.90 11.00 -19.09
N LYS A 272 13.91 11.61 -19.70
CA LYS A 272 15.32 11.24 -19.52
C LYS A 272 15.78 11.45 -18.07
N PHE A 273 15.47 12.60 -17.48
CA PHE A 273 15.85 12.91 -16.12
C PHE A 273 15.23 11.93 -15.11
N ALA A 274 13.92 11.67 -15.25
CA ALA A 274 13.23 10.69 -14.42
C ALA A 274 13.84 9.27 -14.59
N SER A 275 14.18 8.88 -15.83
CA SER A 275 14.82 7.59 -16.10
C SER A 275 16.19 7.45 -15.44
N PHE A 276 17.00 8.52 -15.44
CA PHE A 276 18.29 8.55 -14.76
C PHE A 276 18.11 8.33 -13.24
N LEU A 277 17.18 9.07 -12.62
CA LEU A 277 16.94 8.95 -11.18
C LEU A 277 16.33 7.59 -10.80
N MET A 278 15.44 7.03 -11.61
CA MET A 278 14.87 5.70 -11.35
C MET A 278 15.96 4.61 -11.31
N LEU A 279 16.96 4.68 -12.19
CA LEU A 279 18.12 3.78 -12.15
C LEU A 279 18.97 4.03 -10.90
N LEU A 280 19.25 5.29 -10.57
CA LEU A 280 19.97 5.63 -9.33
C LEU A 280 19.27 5.02 -8.11
N PHE A 281 17.96 5.21 -7.97
CA PHE A 281 17.20 4.64 -6.85
C PHE A 281 17.19 3.10 -6.85
N GLY A 282 17.13 2.47 -8.03
CA GLY A 282 17.27 1.01 -8.14
C GLY A 282 18.63 0.52 -7.65
N HIS A 283 19.71 1.21 -8.01
CA HIS A 283 21.06 0.88 -7.56
C HIS A 283 21.24 1.08 -6.05
N LEU A 284 20.70 2.17 -5.48
CA LEU A 284 20.74 2.41 -4.03
C LEU A 284 19.99 1.33 -3.25
N ASP A 285 18.83 0.91 -3.75
CA ASP A 285 18.06 -0.17 -3.14
C ASP A 285 18.82 -1.50 -3.18
N ALA A 286 19.43 -1.84 -4.33
CA ALA A 286 20.24 -3.05 -4.48
C ALA A 286 21.45 -3.06 -3.53
N GLU A 287 22.17 -1.93 -3.39
CA GLU A 287 23.31 -1.77 -2.48
C GLU A 287 22.94 -2.01 -1.02
N LYS A 288 21.70 -1.68 -0.64
CA LYS A 288 21.19 -1.85 0.74
C LYS A 288 20.39 -3.13 0.94
N GLY A 289 20.19 -3.95 -0.09
CA GLY A 289 19.34 -5.14 -0.04
C GLY A 289 17.86 -4.83 0.17
N TRP A 290 17.41 -3.62 -0.20
CA TRP A 290 16.02 -3.21 -0.04
C TRP A 290 15.11 -3.87 -1.08
N THR A 291 13.82 -3.81 -0.81
CA THR A 291 12.77 -4.19 -1.75
C THR A 291 12.16 -2.93 -2.36
N LYS A 292 12.19 -2.83 -3.68
CA LYS A 292 11.56 -1.73 -4.43
C LYS A 292 10.12 -2.08 -4.76
N GLN A 293 9.19 -1.19 -4.41
CA GLN A 293 7.78 -1.28 -4.77
C GLN A 293 7.46 -0.36 -5.94
N LEU A 294 6.76 -0.87 -6.95
CA LEU A 294 6.36 -0.14 -8.14
C LEU A 294 4.84 -0.21 -8.30
N HIS A 295 4.15 0.89 -8.02
CA HIS A 295 2.72 1.04 -8.26
C HIS A 295 2.50 1.65 -9.64
N LEU A 296 1.99 0.86 -10.59
CA LEU A 296 1.96 1.22 -12.01
C LEU A 296 0.52 1.30 -12.56
N GLY A 297 0.30 2.26 -13.46
CA GLY A 297 -0.90 2.31 -14.27
C GLY A 297 -2.02 3.22 -13.77
N ALA A 298 -1.87 3.95 -12.66
CA ALA A 298 -2.90 4.86 -12.18
C ALA A 298 -3.02 6.13 -13.04
N TYR A 299 -4.23 6.40 -13.57
CA TYR A 299 -4.58 7.66 -14.20
C TYR A 299 -5.02 8.66 -13.13
N ARG A 300 -4.06 9.48 -12.68
CA ARG A 300 -4.28 10.43 -11.59
C ARG A 300 -5.06 11.65 -12.05
N ASN A 301 -5.98 12.12 -11.18
CA ASN A 301 -6.70 13.40 -11.35
C ASN A 301 -7.43 13.52 -12.69
N ALA A 302 -8.18 12.49 -13.10
CA ALA A 302 -8.90 12.44 -14.36
C ALA A 302 -9.90 13.61 -14.56
N ASN A 303 -10.37 14.22 -13.47
CA ASN A 303 -11.30 15.36 -13.49
C ASN A 303 -10.58 16.66 -13.11
N THR A 304 -10.22 17.45 -14.14
CA THR A 304 -9.49 18.72 -13.96
C THR A 304 -10.25 19.75 -13.11
N ARG A 305 -11.59 19.82 -13.23
CA ARG A 305 -12.41 20.73 -12.42
C ARG A 305 -12.36 20.33 -10.95
N ALA A 306 -12.52 19.04 -10.64
CA ALA A 306 -12.43 18.53 -9.29
C ALA A 306 -11.03 18.76 -8.69
N LEU A 307 -9.96 18.51 -9.47
CA LEU A 307 -8.59 18.80 -9.04
C LEU A 307 -8.40 20.27 -8.62
N LYS A 308 -8.96 21.22 -9.38
CA LYS A 308 -8.86 22.65 -9.08
C LYS A 308 -9.65 23.07 -7.84
N THR A 309 -10.78 22.42 -7.56
CA THR A 309 -11.69 22.81 -6.49
C THR A 309 -11.51 22.03 -5.19
N LEU A 310 -11.10 20.77 -5.27
CA LEU A 310 -11.02 19.84 -4.13
C LEU A 310 -9.60 19.37 -3.84
N GLY A 311 -8.70 19.49 -4.81
CA GLY A 311 -7.33 19.01 -4.68
C GLY A 311 -7.13 17.55 -5.11
N ARG A 312 -5.92 17.05 -4.84
CA ARG A 312 -5.51 15.66 -5.13
C ARG A 312 -6.13 14.69 -4.13
N ASP A 313 -6.12 13.41 -4.47
CA ASP A 313 -6.51 12.30 -3.58
C ASP A 313 -7.96 12.40 -3.05
N THR A 314 -8.85 12.99 -3.82
CA THR A 314 -10.26 13.18 -3.46
C THR A 314 -11.23 12.24 -4.20
N GLY A 315 -10.71 11.16 -4.82
CA GLY A 315 -11.51 10.10 -5.44
C GLY A 315 -11.77 10.27 -6.94
N PHE A 316 -10.95 11.05 -7.65
CA PHE A 316 -11.07 11.30 -9.10
C PHE A 316 -9.95 10.66 -9.92
N ASP A 317 -9.32 9.63 -9.39
CA ASP A 317 -8.35 8.81 -10.10
C ASP A 317 -9.07 7.66 -10.84
N ALA A 318 -8.45 7.13 -11.87
CA ALA A 318 -8.98 6.05 -12.69
C ALA A 318 -7.88 5.03 -13.05
N ILE A 319 -8.30 3.92 -13.64
CA ILE A 319 -7.39 2.98 -14.29
C ILE A 319 -6.85 3.64 -15.56
N GLY A 320 -5.53 3.61 -15.73
CA GLY A 320 -4.88 4.02 -16.97
C GLY A 320 -4.64 2.83 -17.90
N ASP A 321 -4.50 3.15 -19.17
CA ASP A 321 -4.25 2.18 -20.23
C ASP A 321 -2.94 2.53 -20.96
N TRP A 322 -1.82 2.42 -20.25
CA TRP A 322 -0.49 2.60 -20.81
C TRP A 322 0.15 1.25 -21.10
N PRO A 323 1.01 1.14 -22.16
CA PRO A 323 1.71 -0.09 -22.47
C PRO A 323 2.76 -0.42 -21.41
N GLN A 324 2.42 -1.29 -20.45
CA GLN A 324 3.26 -1.61 -19.29
C GLN A 324 4.42 -2.56 -19.63
N ALA A 325 4.22 -3.51 -20.57
CA ALA A 325 5.15 -4.60 -20.82
C ALA A 325 6.56 -4.12 -21.16
N ASP A 326 6.70 -3.26 -22.18
CA ASP A 326 8.01 -2.78 -22.65
C ASP A 326 8.71 -1.93 -21.58
N ALA A 327 8.00 -0.98 -20.99
CA ALA A 327 8.56 -0.07 -19.99
C ALA A 327 9.03 -0.81 -18.73
N LEU A 328 8.24 -1.74 -18.21
CA LEU A 328 8.61 -2.53 -17.03
C LEU A 328 9.77 -3.47 -17.34
N ALA A 329 9.70 -4.25 -18.44
CA ALA A 329 10.75 -5.18 -18.81
C ALA A 329 12.10 -4.47 -19.03
N ARG A 330 12.13 -3.36 -19.76
CA ARG A 330 13.35 -2.58 -19.99
C ARG A 330 13.92 -1.95 -18.72
N TYR A 331 13.05 -1.53 -17.77
CA TYR A 331 13.52 -1.02 -16.50
C TYR A 331 14.22 -2.10 -15.66
N LEU A 332 13.60 -3.28 -15.55
CA LEU A 332 14.19 -4.41 -14.83
C LEU A 332 15.47 -4.91 -15.51
N ASP A 333 15.45 -5.03 -16.85
CA ASP A 333 16.62 -5.45 -17.65
C ASP A 333 17.84 -4.54 -17.44
N ARG A 334 17.66 -3.23 -17.39
CA ARG A 334 18.79 -2.30 -17.14
C ARG A 334 19.41 -2.46 -15.76
N LEU A 335 18.59 -2.78 -14.74
CA LEU A 335 19.11 -3.07 -13.39
C LEU A 335 19.77 -4.45 -13.33
N ASP A 336 19.18 -5.43 -14.00
CA ASP A 336 19.67 -6.81 -14.01
C ASP A 336 20.97 -6.96 -14.81
N HIS A 337 21.09 -6.29 -15.96
CA HIS A 337 22.29 -6.26 -16.79
C HIS A 337 23.53 -5.84 -16.00
N ASP A 338 23.39 -4.90 -15.08
CA ASP A 338 24.46 -4.43 -14.21
C ASP A 338 24.63 -5.28 -12.94
N ASN A 339 23.90 -6.39 -12.83
CA ASN A 339 23.79 -7.23 -11.63
C ASN A 339 23.40 -6.43 -10.37
N ARG A 340 22.49 -5.47 -10.55
CA ARG A 340 21.99 -4.58 -9.52
C ARG A 340 20.46 -4.54 -9.45
N LEU A 341 19.80 -5.62 -9.86
CA LEU A 341 18.35 -5.76 -9.69
C LEU A 341 18.05 -6.06 -8.22
N PRO A 342 17.38 -5.12 -7.48
CA PRO A 342 16.96 -5.38 -6.11
C PRO A 342 15.81 -6.39 -6.06
N LYS A 343 15.34 -6.74 -4.87
CA LYS A 343 14.03 -7.37 -4.69
C LYS A 343 12.96 -6.39 -5.20
N ILE A 344 12.00 -6.87 -5.99
CA ILE A 344 10.96 -6.03 -6.63
C ILE A 344 9.57 -6.53 -6.27
N VAL A 345 8.66 -5.61 -5.99
CA VAL A 345 7.21 -5.87 -5.95
C VAL A 345 6.54 -4.92 -6.93
N VAL A 346 5.83 -5.47 -7.91
CA VAL A 346 5.07 -4.69 -8.89
C VAL A 346 3.58 -4.78 -8.59
N TYR A 347 2.90 -3.64 -8.53
CA TYR A 347 1.46 -3.54 -8.32
C TYR A 347 0.78 -2.98 -9.58
N ASN A 348 -0.37 -3.54 -9.91
CA ASN A 348 -1.12 -3.22 -11.11
C ASN A 348 -2.53 -2.73 -10.75
N VAL A 349 -3.03 -1.70 -11.42
CA VAL A 349 -4.43 -1.25 -11.31
C VAL A 349 -5.30 -1.73 -12.45
N ASN A 350 -4.72 -2.10 -13.61
CA ASN A 350 -5.47 -2.51 -14.79
C ASN A 350 -5.53 -4.05 -14.87
N PRO A 351 -6.68 -4.70 -14.62
CA PRO A 351 -6.77 -6.15 -14.61
C PRO A 351 -6.40 -6.80 -15.95
N THR A 352 -6.46 -6.07 -17.07
CA THR A 352 -6.05 -6.59 -18.39
C THR A 352 -4.55 -6.85 -18.46
N ASP A 353 -3.74 -6.21 -17.61
CA ASP A 353 -2.30 -6.34 -17.56
C ASP A 353 -1.81 -7.40 -16.54
N ASN A 354 -2.71 -8.09 -15.84
CA ASN A 354 -2.31 -9.06 -14.81
C ASN A 354 -1.33 -10.11 -15.34
N TYR A 355 -1.58 -10.68 -16.52
CA TYR A 355 -0.67 -11.66 -17.14
C TYR A 355 0.63 -11.01 -17.63
N VAL A 356 0.61 -9.75 -18.06
CA VAL A 356 1.81 -8.98 -18.39
C VAL A 356 2.72 -8.89 -17.18
N PHE A 357 2.19 -8.45 -16.04
CA PHE A 357 2.94 -8.32 -14.80
C PHE A 357 3.46 -9.65 -14.28
N ALA A 358 2.62 -10.69 -14.29
CA ALA A 358 3.00 -12.03 -13.84
C ALA A 358 4.12 -12.64 -14.70
N THR A 359 4.05 -12.50 -16.03
CA THR A 359 5.07 -13.03 -16.94
C THR A 359 6.36 -12.23 -16.93
N VAL A 360 6.30 -10.90 -16.85
CA VAL A 360 7.50 -10.06 -16.70
C VAL A 360 8.20 -10.38 -15.37
N ALA A 361 7.47 -10.49 -14.26
CA ALA A 361 8.04 -10.91 -12.98
C ALA A 361 8.76 -12.27 -13.08
N GLY A 362 8.19 -13.23 -13.83
CA GLY A 362 8.79 -14.53 -14.08
C GLY A 362 10.10 -14.47 -14.87
N SER A 363 10.26 -13.46 -15.76
CA SER A 363 11.43 -13.32 -16.62
C SER A 363 12.69 -12.84 -15.88
N PHE A 364 12.55 -12.32 -14.65
CA PHE A 364 13.66 -11.78 -13.86
C PHE A 364 13.89 -12.54 -12.54
N GLN A 365 13.48 -13.81 -12.47
CA GLN A 365 13.84 -14.71 -11.37
C GLN A 365 15.22 -15.31 -11.66
N ASP A 366 16.20 -15.04 -10.81
CA ASP A 366 17.60 -15.48 -10.98
C ASP A 366 18.02 -16.66 -10.08
N GLY A 367 17.10 -17.14 -9.25
CA GLY A 367 17.35 -18.23 -8.31
C GLY A 367 18.14 -17.84 -7.05
N SER A 368 18.55 -16.58 -6.89
CA SER A 368 19.28 -16.11 -5.70
C SER A 368 18.38 -15.97 -4.47
N ILE A 369 17.14 -15.51 -4.68
CA ILE A 369 16.15 -15.28 -3.63
C ILE A 369 14.80 -15.84 -4.12
N PRO A 370 14.13 -16.72 -3.36
CA PRO A 370 12.81 -17.22 -3.73
C PRO A 370 11.79 -16.10 -3.90
N GLY A 371 11.26 -15.94 -5.11
CA GLY A 371 10.30 -14.87 -5.42
C GLY A 371 10.91 -13.46 -5.38
N LYS A 372 12.16 -13.30 -5.85
CA LYS A 372 12.88 -12.02 -5.89
C LYS A 372 12.09 -10.90 -6.56
N VAL A 373 11.38 -11.22 -7.64
CA VAL A 373 10.47 -10.30 -8.33
C VAL A 373 9.05 -10.81 -8.13
N GLN A 374 8.22 -10.03 -7.43
CA GLN A 374 6.86 -10.36 -7.06
C GLN A 374 5.85 -9.63 -7.94
N PHE A 375 4.81 -10.34 -8.40
CA PHE A 375 3.57 -9.69 -8.78
C PHE A 375 2.75 -9.51 -7.49
N GLY A 376 2.66 -8.29 -6.98
CA GLY A 376 2.09 -7.93 -5.68
C GLY A 376 0.57 -8.08 -5.62
N SER A 377 0.00 -7.77 -4.46
CA SER A 377 -1.45 -7.86 -4.24
C SER A 377 -2.24 -6.92 -5.16
N GLY A 378 -3.51 -7.23 -5.35
CA GLY A 378 -4.43 -6.32 -6.04
C GLY A 378 -4.36 -4.93 -5.40
N TRP A 379 -4.09 -3.92 -6.24
CA TRP A 379 -4.02 -2.52 -5.84
C TRP A 379 -5.36 -1.83 -6.12
N TRP A 380 -5.44 -0.50 -6.15
CA TRP A 380 -6.70 0.21 -6.38
C TRP A 380 -7.59 -0.46 -7.41
N PHE A 381 -8.91 -0.51 -7.13
CA PHE A 381 -9.94 -1.17 -7.92
C PHE A 381 -9.81 -2.70 -8.02
N LEU A 382 -8.66 -3.28 -7.65
CA LEU A 382 -8.40 -4.72 -7.62
C LEU A 382 -8.20 -5.28 -6.20
N ASP A 383 -8.27 -4.43 -5.17
CA ASP A 383 -8.14 -4.76 -3.75
C ASP A 383 -9.41 -5.35 -3.13
N GLN A 384 -10.24 -5.97 -3.95
CA GLN A 384 -11.51 -6.61 -3.60
C GLN A 384 -11.54 -8.06 -4.11
N LYS A 385 -12.57 -8.81 -3.68
CA LYS A 385 -12.64 -10.26 -3.89
C LYS A 385 -12.28 -10.72 -5.32
N GLU A 386 -12.95 -10.17 -6.34
CA GLU A 386 -12.71 -10.58 -7.72
C GLU A 386 -11.32 -10.19 -8.22
N GLY A 387 -10.89 -8.96 -7.90
CA GLY A 387 -9.56 -8.47 -8.27
C GLY A 387 -8.44 -9.26 -7.60
N MET A 388 -8.60 -9.66 -6.32
CA MET A 388 -7.68 -10.54 -5.62
C MET A 388 -7.62 -11.93 -6.26
N GLU A 389 -8.78 -12.53 -6.60
CA GLU A 389 -8.86 -13.81 -7.29
C GLU A 389 -8.19 -13.74 -8.66
N TRP A 390 -8.43 -12.69 -9.45
CA TRP A 390 -7.79 -12.51 -10.76
C TRP A 390 -6.28 -12.38 -10.68
N GLN A 391 -5.78 -11.60 -9.70
CA GLN A 391 -4.34 -11.44 -9.48
C GLN A 391 -3.69 -12.76 -9.07
N MET A 392 -4.26 -13.48 -8.09
CA MET A 392 -3.74 -14.76 -7.64
C MET A 392 -3.78 -15.83 -8.75
N ASN A 393 -4.82 -15.87 -9.56
CA ASN A 393 -4.92 -16.77 -10.71
C ASN A 393 -3.85 -16.47 -11.77
N ALA A 394 -3.64 -15.19 -12.12
CA ALA A 394 -2.59 -14.83 -13.07
C ALA A 394 -1.20 -15.17 -12.52
N LEU A 395 -0.94 -14.91 -11.23
CA LEU A 395 0.30 -15.29 -10.57
C LEU A 395 0.50 -16.80 -10.55
N SER A 396 -0.51 -17.59 -10.19
CA SER A 396 -0.46 -19.06 -10.13
C SER A 396 -0.14 -19.67 -11.49
N ASN A 397 -0.75 -19.13 -12.55
CA ASN A 397 -0.59 -19.68 -13.90
C ASN A 397 0.80 -19.38 -14.52
N CYS A 398 1.48 -18.34 -14.06
CA CYS A 398 2.76 -17.88 -14.63
C CYS A 398 3.94 -18.00 -13.66
N GLY A 399 3.70 -18.24 -12.36
CA GLY A 399 4.71 -18.26 -11.31
C GLY A 399 4.33 -19.20 -10.17
N LEU A 400 4.76 -18.87 -8.96
CA LEU A 400 4.55 -19.68 -7.76
C LEU A 400 3.71 -18.90 -6.73
N LEU A 401 2.41 -19.17 -6.65
CA LEU A 401 1.56 -18.59 -5.62
C LEU A 401 2.08 -18.86 -4.21
N SER A 402 2.71 -20.01 -3.96
CA SER A 402 3.32 -20.37 -2.68
C SER A 402 4.43 -19.41 -2.21
N ARG A 403 4.97 -18.58 -3.11
CA ARG A 403 5.98 -17.55 -2.82
C ARG A 403 5.43 -16.13 -2.74
N PHE A 404 4.12 -15.98 -2.93
CA PHE A 404 3.46 -14.68 -2.84
C PHE A 404 3.57 -14.09 -1.43
N ILE A 405 3.89 -12.80 -1.35
CA ILE A 405 4.10 -12.09 -0.07
C ILE A 405 2.81 -11.51 0.55
N GLY A 406 1.66 -11.87 0.00
CA GLY A 406 0.38 -11.54 0.58
C GLY A 406 -0.06 -10.09 0.36
N MET A 407 -0.95 -9.64 1.23
CA MET A 407 -1.69 -8.40 1.11
C MET A 407 -1.01 -7.23 1.82
N VAL A 408 -1.24 -6.03 1.32
CA VAL A 408 -1.04 -4.73 1.98
C VAL A 408 -2.34 -3.97 2.05
N THR A 409 -2.51 -3.08 3.01
CA THR A 409 -3.75 -2.26 3.07
C THR A 409 -3.75 -1.12 2.09
N ASP A 410 -2.59 -0.55 1.78
CA ASP A 410 -2.43 0.71 1.02
C ASP A 410 -3.39 1.81 1.52
N SER A 411 -3.61 1.87 2.82
CA SER A 411 -4.66 2.67 3.42
C SER A 411 -4.13 3.78 4.33
N ARG A 412 -4.88 4.87 4.39
CA ARG A 412 -4.70 5.97 5.35
C ARG A 412 -5.50 5.77 6.64
N SER A 413 -6.42 4.81 6.66
CA SER A 413 -7.35 4.60 7.76
C SER A 413 -6.90 3.49 8.70
N PHE A 414 -6.88 3.77 10.00
CA PHE A 414 -6.67 2.76 11.03
C PHE A 414 -7.81 1.73 11.11
N MET A 415 -8.91 1.93 10.41
CA MET A 415 -9.98 0.92 10.28
C MET A 415 -9.75 -0.10 9.16
N SER A 416 -8.63 -0.08 8.47
CA SER A 416 -8.39 -0.94 7.30
C SER A 416 -7.78 -2.32 7.62
N HIS A 417 -7.38 -2.60 8.85
CA HIS A 417 -6.76 -3.89 9.21
C HIS A 417 -7.65 -5.12 8.96
N PRO A 418 -9.00 -5.06 9.04
CA PRO A 418 -9.87 -6.17 8.64
C PRO A 418 -9.75 -6.56 7.15
N ARG A 419 -9.12 -5.74 6.29
CA ARG A 419 -8.84 -6.11 4.91
C ARG A 419 -7.85 -7.28 4.81
N HIS A 420 -6.95 -7.46 5.79
CA HIS A 420 -6.12 -8.66 5.90
C HIS A 420 -6.98 -9.91 6.15
N GLU A 421 -7.96 -9.83 7.05
CA GLU A 421 -8.94 -10.91 7.24
C GLU A 421 -9.72 -11.18 5.95
N TYR A 422 -10.18 -10.13 5.27
CA TYR A 422 -10.90 -10.25 4.00
C TYR A 422 -10.07 -10.99 2.94
N PHE A 423 -8.82 -10.59 2.75
CA PHE A 423 -7.88 -11.26 1.84
C PHE A 423 -7.68 -12.73 2.22
N ARG A 424 -7.40 -13.02 3.49
CA ARG A 424 -7.18 -14.39 3.99
C ARG A 424 -8.40 -15.28 3.73
N ARG A 425 -9.60 -14.74 3.88
CA ARG A 425 -10.84 -15.45 3.55
C ARG A 425 -10.99 -15.71 2.05
N VAL A 426 -10.65 -14.74 1.21
CA VAL A 426 -10.65 -14.90 -0.26
C VAL A 426 -9.64 -15.97 -0.67
N LEU A 427 -8.40 -15.89 -0.16
CA LEU A 427 -7.35 -16.88 -0.41
C LEU A 427 -7.79 -18.30 0.00
N CYS A 428 -8.25 -18.46 1.25
CA CYS A 428 -8.68 -19.78 1.75
C CYS A 428 -9.91 -20.29 1.01
N ASN A 429 -10.80 -19.42 0.55
CA ASN A 429 -11.95 -19.83 -0.26
C ASN A 429 -11.53 -20.28 -1.67
N LEU A 430 -10.59 -19.60 -2.31
CA LEU A 430 -10.05 -19.98 -3.60
C LEU A 430 -9.41 -21.37 -3.51
N ILE A 431 -8.44 -21.55 -2.64
CA ILE A 431 -7.70 -22.79 -2.45
C ILE A 431 -8.61 -23.93 -1.93
N GLY A 432 -9.48 -23.62 -0.96
CA GLY A 432 -10.39 -24.64 -0.40
C GLY A 432 -11.46 -25.12 -1.37
N ASN A 433 -11.86 -24.31 -2.35
CA ASN A 433 -12.74 -24.77 -3.44
C ASN A 433 -11.99 -25.74 -4.38
N GLU A 434 -10.72 -25.49 -4.67
CA GLU A 434 -9.88 -26.34 -5.51
C GLU A 434 -9.56 -27.69 -4.82
N VAL A 435 -9.35 -27.69 -3.49
CA VAL A 435 -9.23 -28.92 -2.70
C VAL A 435 -10.52 -29.75 -2.76
N GLU A 436 -11.68 -29.15 -2.52
CA GLU A 436 -12.97 -29.86 -2.60
C GLU A 436 -13.31 -30.36 -4.03
N ALA A 437 -12.80 -29.68 -5.06
CA ALA A 437 -12.95 -30.10 -6.46
C ALA A 437 -11.95 -31.21 -6.87
N GLY A 438 -10.96 -31.51 -6.01
CA GLY A 438 -9.90 -32.47 -6.32
C GLY A 438 -8.84 -31.96 -7.29
N GLU A 439 -8.75 -30.63 -7.44
CA GLU A 439 -7.74 -29.95 -8.25
C GLU A 439 -6.43 -29.76 -7.46
N LEU A 440 -6.53 -29.69 -6.12
CA LEU A 440 -5.41 -29.69 -5.18
C LEU A 440 -5.52 -30.87 -4.21
N PRO A 441 -4.39 -31.39 -3.69
CA PRO A 441 -4.41 -32.46 -2.70
C PRO A 441 -5.06 -32.00 -1.39
N ASP A 442 -5.83 -32.89 -0.74
CA ASP A 442 -6.32 -32.71 0.63
C ASP A 442 -5.19 -33.07 1.62
N ASP A 443 -4.20 -32.19 1.67
CA ASP A 443 -2.97 -32.34 2.48
C ASP A 443 -2.75 -31.09 3.31
N ASP A 444 -3.08 -31.19 4.58
CA ASP A 444 -3.01 -30.08 5.54
C ASP A 444 -1.59 -29.51 5.72
N GLU A 445 -0.56 -30.35 5.69
CA GLU A 445 0.82 -29.89 5.86
C GLU A 445 1.26 -29.06 4.65
N LEU A 446 0.98 -29.56 3.45
CA LEU A 446 1.36 -28.89 2.21
C LEU A 446 0.55 -27.61 1.98
N VAL A 447 -0.79 -27.73 1.98
CA VAL A 447 -1.69 -26.62 1.65
C VAL A 447 -1.74 -25.59 2.78
N GLY A 448 -1.81 -26.06 4.03
CA GLY A 448 -1.80 -25.19 5.22
C GLY A 448 -0.50 -24.41 5.37
N THR A 449 0.65 -25.02 5.06
CA THR A 449 1.95 -24.32 5.06
C THR A 449 1.97 -23.23 3.99
N MET A 450 1.44 -23.49 2.79
CA MET A 450 1.32 -22.49 1.74
C MET A 450 0.47 -21.30 2.21
N ILE A 451 -0.68 -21.55 2.85
CA ILE A 451 -1.56 -20.49 3.39
C ILE A 451 -0.83 -19.62 4.43
N ARG A 452 -0.15 -20.24 5.42
CA ARG A 452 0.65 -19.51 6.42
C ARG A 452 1.72 -18.65 5.78
N ASN A 453 2.44 -19.22 4.83
CA ASN A 453 3.51 -18.52 4.11
C ASN A 453 2.97 -17.27 3.39
N ILE A 454 1.87 -17.37 2.67
CA ILE A 454 1.25 -16.24 1.97
C ILE A 454 0.70 -15.20 2.95
N CYS A 455 0.10 -15.65 4.06
CA CYS A 455 -0.51 -14.74 5.02
C CYS A 455 0.50 -13.94 5.84
N PHE A 456 1.75 -14.43 5.96
CA PHE A 456 2.75 -13.78 6.82
C PHE A 456 4.21 -14.10 6.46
N GLU A 457 4.60 -15.38 6.46
CA GLU A 457 6.00 -15.81 6.48
C GLU A 457 6.81 -15.35 5.26
N ASN A 458 6.20 -15.35 4.06
CA ASN A 458 6.89 -14.94 2.86
C ASN A 458 7.29 -13.46 2.92
N ALA A 459 6.37 -12.59 3.38
CA ALA A 459 6.68 -11.17 3.55
C ALA A 459 7.78 -10.97 4.62
N ALA A 460 7.68 -11.65 5.76
CA ALA A 460 8.66 -11.55 6.82
C ALA A 460 10.07 -11.93 6.36
N ARG A 461 10.19 -13.02 5.56
CA ARG A 461 11.48 -13.47 5.02
C ARG A 461 12.02 -12.59 3.91
N LEU A 462 11.16 -12.20 2.95
CA LEU A 462 11.59 -11.42 1.78
C LEU A 462 12.04 -10.02 2.17
N LEU A 463 11.30 -9.36 3.08
CA LEU A 463 11.49 -7.94 3.37
C LEU A 463 12.61 -7.68 4.39
N GLU A 464 12.96 -8.66 5.22
CA GLU A 464 14.05 -8.57 6.21
C GLU A 464 13.96 -7.30 7.08
N LEU A 465 12.72 -6.93 7.45
CA LEU A 465 12.48 -5.79 8.33
C LEU A 465 13.10 -6.05 9.71
N PRO A 466 13.76 -5.06 10.33
CA PRO A 466 14.39 -5.22 11.65
C PRO A 466 13.35 -5.19 12.78
N ILE A 467 12.40 -6.14 12.76
CA ILE A 467 11.35 -6.27 13.76
C ILE A 467 11.99 -6.76 15.06
N PRO A 468 11.76 -6.09 16.20
CA PRO A 468 12.32 -6.53 17.50
C PRO A 468 11.82 -7.92 17.91
N GLU A 469 12.69 -8.75 18.48
CA GLU A 469 12.35 -10.10 18.97
C GLU A 469 11.25 -10.13 20.04
N GLN A 470 11.03 -9.01 20.73
CA GLN A 470 9.98 -8.86 21.76
C GLN A 470 8.54 -8.95 21.21
N SER A 471 8.35 -8.94 19.90
CA SER A 471 7.04 -9.16 19.27
C SER A 471 6.47 -10.58 19.46
N GLY A 472 7.21 -11.48 20.14
CA GLY A 472 6.76 -12.85 20.46
C GLY A 472 6.66 -13.80 19.26
N ILE A 473 7.15 -13.38 18.10
CA ILE A 473 7.08 -14.15 16.85
C ILE A 473 8.51 -14.51 16.44
N ALA A 474 8.86 -15.78 16.61
CA ALA A 474 10.08 -16.34 16.03
C ALA A 474 9.86 -16.44 14.50
N VAL A 475 10.45 -15.53 13.72
CA VAL A 475 10.57 -15.74 12.27
C VAL A 475 11.49 -16.96 12.10
N SER A 476 10.91 -18.06 11.63
CA SER A 476 11.67 -19.31 11.41
C SER A 476 12.80 -19.05 10.42
N SER A 477 14.05 -19.14 10.90
CA SER A 477 15.27 -18.98 10.11
C SER A 477 15.63 -20.23 9.29
N THR A 478 14.68 -21.07 8.91
CA THR A 478 14.95 -22.20 8.02
C THR A 478 15.16 -21.70 6.59
N ARG A 479 16.41 -21.84 6.15
CA ARG A 479 16.92 -21.59 4.79
C ARG A 479 16.23 -22.48 3.75
#